data_d255c04056fc428b2ff5e4bea59fb9db
#
_entry.id   d255c04056fc428b2ff5e4bea59fb9db
#
_cell.length_a   1.000
_cell.length_b   1.000
_cell.length_c   1.000
_cell.angle_alpha   90.00
_cell.angle_beta   90.00
_cell.angle_gamma   90.00
#
_symmetry.space_group_name_H-M   'P 1'
#
loop_
_entity.id
_entity.type
_entity.pdbx_description
1 polymer ?
#
loop_
_entity_poly.entity_id
_entity_poly.type
_entity_poly.pdbx_seq_one_letter_code
_entity_poly.pdbx_strand_id
1 'polypeptide(L)'
;MAVDELDTRILRLLLEQPRTSAREYARILGVARGTLQARLDRLEREGVITGSGVSLSPAALGHPVLAFVHIEVTQGHLDDVGEALAAVPEIIEAFSITGGGDLLTRVVARDNAHLEDVIQKVISLPGVVRTRTEVALRERVPRRLLPLVESIGRAAAGERPSTPGPRPAPGPRPASGPRPASGG
;
A
#
# COMPACT_ATOMS: atom_id res chain seq x y z
N MET A 1 -3.52 -21.72 1.62
CA MET A 1 -3.18 -21.95 3.04
C MET A 1 -4.16 -21.21 3.94
N ALA A 2 -4.52 -21.76 5.10
CA ALA A 2 -5.33 -21.06 6.09
C ALA A 2 -4.43 -20.56 7.22
N VAL A 3 -4.44 -19.24 7.48
CA VAL A 3 -3.85 -18.62 8.65
C VAL A 3 -4.76 -18.93 9.84
N ASP A 4 -4.23 -19.62 10.86
CA ASP A 4 -5.01 -19.98 12.05
C ASP A 4 -5.01 -18.85 13.12
N GLU A 5 -5.70 -19.09 14.24
CA GLU A 5 -5.80 -18.10 15.31
C GLU A 5 -4.43 -17.72 15.91
N LEU A 6 -3.57 -18.71 16.12
CA LEU A 6 -2.23 -18.45 16.66
C LEU A 6 -1.38 -17.66 15.67
N ASP A 7 -1.45 -17.98 14.38
CA ASP A 7 -0.77 -17.20 13.31
C ASP A 7 -1.25 -15.76 13.30
N THR A 8 -2.56 -15.54 13.40
CA THR A 8 -3.15 -14.20 13.46
C THR A 8 -2.60 -13.41 14.65
N ARG A 9 -2.49 -14.03 15.82
CA ARG A 9 -1.92 -13.39 17.00
C ARG A 9 -0.43 -13.09 16.85
N ILE A 10 0.34 -13.98 16.21
CA ILE A 10 1.76 -13.75 15.88
C ILE A 10 1.89 -12.57 14.93
N LEU A 11 1.16 -12.57 13.81
CA LEU A 11 1.22 -11.51 12.80
C LEU A 11 0.80 -10.14 13.36
N ARG A 12 -0.21 -10.12 14.23
CA ARG A 12 -0.60 -8.91 14.94
C ARG A 12 0.54 -8.33 15.77
N LEU A 13 1.19 -9.15 16.60
CA LEU A 13 2.32 -8.71 17.43
C LEU A 13 3.50 -8.22 16.61
N LEU A 14 3.82 -8.89 15.50
CA LEU A 14 4.89 -8.45 14.59
C LEU A 14 4.59 -7.06 13.99
N LEU A 15 3.34 -6.77 13.68
CA LEU A 15 2.93 -5.48 13.12
C LEU A 15 2.85 -4.38 14.18
N GLU A 16 2.40 -4.69 15.39
CA GLU A 16 2.25 -3.72 16.50
C GLU A 16 3.60 -3.43 17.20
N GLN A 17 4.47 -4.43 17.31
CA GLN A 17 5.70 -4.37 18.08
C GLN A 17 6.92 -4.93 17.31
N PRO A 18 7.27 -4.39 16.15
CA PRO A 18 8.25 -4.99 15.22
C PRO A 18 9.69 -5.11 15.78
N ARG A 19 9.99 -4.47 16.90
CA ARG A 19 11.33 -4.50 17.55
C ARG A 19 11.41 -5.43 18.74
N THR A 20 10.41 -6.24 18.99
CA THR A 20 10.35 -7.18 20.10
C THR A 20 11.08 -8.47 19.76
N SER A 21 11.77 -9.06 20.73
CA SER A 21 12.47 -10.32 20.53
C SER A 21 11.53 -11.52 20.41
N ALA A 22 11.96 -12.58 19.70
CA ALA A 22 11.19 -13.83 19.60
C ALA A 22 10.89 -14.46 20.99
N ARG A 23 11.80 -14.30 21.96
CA ARG A 23 11.57 -14.76 23.33
C ARG A 23 10.39 -14.03 23.97
N GLU A 24 10.30 -12.73 23.78
CA GLU A 24 9.23 -11.91 24.35
C GLU A 24 7.91 -12.16 23.64
N TYR A 25 7.90 -12.33 22.30
CA TYR A 25 6.70 -12.76 21.58
C TYR A 25 6.17 -14.09 22.13
N ALA A 26 7.04 -15.10 22.33
CA ALA A 26 6.62 -16.38 22.91
C ALA A 26 6.00 -16.22 24.29
N ARG A 27 6.58 -15.34 25.14
CA ARG A 27 6.06 -15.02 26.47
C ARG A 27 4.68 -14.36 26.40
N ILE A 28 4.50 -13.35 25.55
CA ILE A 28 3.21 -12.63 25.38
C ILE A 28 2.12 -13.57 24.86
N LEU A 29 2.48 -14.45 23.92
CA LEU A 29 1.54 -15.41 23.32
C LEU A 29 1.24 -16.61 24.21
N GLY A 30 2.04 -16.84 25.25
CA GLY A 30 1.89 -18.00 26.12
C GLY A 30 2.26 -19.33 25.45
N VAL A 31 3.21 -19.32 24.50
CA VAL A 31 3.66 -20.51 23.77
C VAL A 31 5.15 -20.81 23.98
N ALA A 32 5.54 -22.06 23.74
CA ALA A 32 6.97 -22.41 23.76
C ALA A 32 7.71 -21.69 22.62
N ARG A 33 9.00 -21.31 22.88
CA ARG A 33 9.83 -20.65 21.88
C ARG A 33 9.96 -21.46 20.59
N GLY A 34 10.10 -22.79 20.69
CA GLY A 34 10.17 -23.68 19.53
C GLY A 34 8.87 -23.66 18.70
N THR A 35 7.71 -23.58 19.35
CA THR A 35 6.41 -23.46 18.67
C THR A 35 6.33 -22.14 17.90
N LEU A 36 6.71 -21.02 18.54
CA LEU A 36 6.75 -19.73 17.86
C LEU A 36 7.68 -19.78 16.64
N GLN A 37 8.92 -20.28 16.82
CA GLN A 37 9.90 -20.34 15.74
C GLN A 37 9.39 -21.17 14.55
N ALA A 38 8.84 -22.35 14.80
CA ALA A 38 8.28 -23.19 13.74
C ALA A 38 7.14 -22.51 12.96
N ARG A 39 6.34 -21.66 13.64
CA ARG A 39 5.27 -20.88 13.02
C ARG A 39 5.84 -19.74 12.18
N LEU A 40 6.83 -19.01 12.68
CA LEU A 40 7.51 -17.94 11.91
C LEU A 40 8.16 -18.52 10.65
N ASP A 41 8.93 -19.61 10.77
CA ASP A 41 9.58 -20.27 9.64
C ASP A 41 8.58 -20.75 8.60
N ARG A 42 7.40 -21.20 9.03
CA ARG A 42 6.32 -21.58 8.12
C ARG A 42 5.75 -20.36 7.40
N LEU A 43 5.40 -19.30 8.14
CA LEU A 43 4.82 -18.07 7.58
C LEU A 43 5.78 -17.38 6.59
N GLU A 44 7.09 -17.46 6.83
CA GLU A 44 8.12 -16.99 5.92
C GLU A 44 8.21 -17.88 4.66
N ARG A 45 8.31 -19.20 4.82
CA ARG A 45 8.36 -20.14 3.65
C ARG A 45 7.13 -20.04 2.76
N GLU A 46 5.99 -19.76 3.32
CA GLU A 46 4.73 -19.65 2.59
C GLU A 46 4.47 -18.20 2.09
N GLY A 47 5.43 -17.30 2.26
CA GLY A 47 5.38 -15.92 1.75
C GLY A 47 4.35 -15.02 2.45
N VAL A 48 3.83 -15.42 3.62
CA VAL A 48 2.95 -14.55 4.44
C VAL A 48 3.77 -13.44 5.08
N ILE A 49 4.97 -13.77 5.58
CA ILE A 49 5.97 -12.81 6.01
C ILE A 49 6.97 -12.66 4.86
N THR A 50 6.95 -11.50 4.21
CA THR A 50 7.76 -11.21 3.01
C THR A 50 9.05 -10.47 3.33
N GLY A 51 9.33 -10.20 4.60
CA GLY A 51 10.55 -9.56 5.07
C GLY A 51 10.37 -8.89 6.43
N SER A 52 11.50 -8.70 7.12
CA SER A 52 11.60 -7.97 8.39
C SER A 52 12.31 -6.61 8.22
N GLY A 53 12.28 -6.07 6.99
CA GLY A 53 13.01 -4.86 6.64
C GLY A 53 12.48 -3.59 7.30
N VAL A 54 13.34 -2.57 7.38
CA VAL A 54 12.96 -1.23 7.83
C VAL A 54 12.04 -0.59 6.80
N SER A 55 10.92 -0.03 7.24
CA SER A 55 10.09 0.82 6.38
C SER A 55 10.71 2.23 6.32
N LEU A 56 10.97 2.70 5.11
CA LEU A 56 11.52 4.04 4.87
C LEU A 56 10.44 4.95 4.28
N SER A 57 10.51 6.23 4.62
CA SER A 57 9.63 7.27 4.06
C SER A 57 10.34 7.98 2.91
N PRO A 58 9.87 7.87 1.65
CA PRO A 58 10.45 8.62 0.53
C PRO A 58 10.46 10.13 0.77
N ALA A 59 9.41 10.67 1.39
CA ALA A 59 9.33 12.09 1.73
C ALA A 59 10.45 12.51 2.70
N ALA A 60 10.75 11.71 3.72
CA ALA A 60 11.85 11.96 4.66
C ALA A 60 13.24 11.82 3.98
N LEU A 61 13.31 11.06 2.88
CA LEU A 61 14.49 10.94 2.02
C LEU A 61 14.59 12.04 0.96
N GLY A 62 13.76 13.10 1.06
CA GLY A 62 13.78 14.23 0.14
C GLY A 62 12.94 14.04 -1.13
N HIS A 63 12.05 13.04 -1.19
CA HIS A 63 11.17 12.75 -2.32
C HIS A 63 9.68 12.82 -1.89
N PRO A 64 9.15 14.04 -1.57
CA PRO A 64 7.80 14.18 -1.06
C PRO A 64 6.70 14.05 -2.12
N VAL A 65 7.03 14.17 -3.41
CA VAL A 65 6.05 14.01 -4.49
C VAL A 65 5.86 12.54 -4.77
N LEU A 66 4.60 12.09 -4.74
CA LEU A 66 4.19 10.74 -5.11
C LEU A 66 3.30 10.82 -6.36
N ALA A 67 3.60 10.03 -7.37
CA ALA A 67 2.77 9.89 -8.55
C ALA A 67 2.52 8.42 -8.90
N PHE A 68 1.40 8.17 -9.59
CA PHE A 68 1.09 6.91 -10.24
C PHE A 68 1.15 7.13 -11.75
N VAL A 69 1.94 6.31 -12.44
CA VAL A 69 2.10 6.41 -13.88
C VAL A 69 1.61 5.13 -14.54
N HIS A 70 0.55 5.27 -15.34
CA HIS A 70 0.08 4.23 -16.23
C HIS A 70 0.92 4.25 -17.49
N ILE A 71 1.37 3.11 -17.95
CA ILE A 71 2.24 2.95 -19.11
C ILE A 71 1.58 1.97 -20.06
N GLU A 72 1.42 2.38 -21.33
CA GLU A 72 1.03 1.52 -22.43
C GLU A 72 2.31 1.05 -23.14
N VAL A 73 2.39 -0.25 -23.42
CA VAL A 73 3.60 -0.90 -23.95
C VAL A 73 3.28 -1.58 -25.29
N THR A 74 4.21 -1.52 -26.22
CA THR A 74 4.10 -2.30 -27.47
C THR A 74 4.03 -3.79 -27.15
N GLN A 75 3.18 -4.52 -27.87
CA GLN A 75 3.01 -5.97 -27.68
C GLN A 75 4.35 -6.71 -27.74
N GLY A 76 4.61 -7.56 -26.76
CA GLY A 76 5.84 -8.35 -26.65
C GLY A 76 7.01 -7.66 -25.92
N HIS A 77 6.87 -6.39 -25.51
CA HIS A 77 7.93 -5.65 -24.82
C HIS A 77 7.67 -5.45 -23.31
N LEU A 78 6.68 -6.14 -22.73
CA LEU A 78 6.29 -5.93 -21.34
C LEU A 78 7.42 -6.21 -20.35
N ASP A 79 8.14 -7.33 -20.56
CA ASP A 79 9.23 -7.73 -19.67
C ASP A 79 10.45 -6.81 -19.84
N ASP A 80 10.82 -6.45 -21.07
CA ASP A 80 11.94 -5.52 -21.37
C ASP A 80 11.71 -4.15 -20.73
N VAL A 81 10.47 -3.62 -20.86
CA VAL A 81 10.08 -2.34 -20.22
C VAL A 81 10.10 -2.49 -18.71
N GLY A 82 9.62 -3.61 -18.16
CA GLY A 82 9.66 -3.88 -16.72
C GLY A 82 11.08 -3.87 -16.16
N GLU A 83 12.04 -4.50 -16.84
CA GLU A 83 13.47 -4.47 -16.46
C GLU A 83 14.05 -3.06 -16.57
N ALA A 84 13.73 -2.33 -17.65
CA ALA A 84 14.18 -0.95 -17.81
C ALA A 84 13.63 0.00 -16.72
N LEU A 85 12.37 -0.17 -16.31
CA LEU A 85 11.76 0.57 -15.21
C LEU A 85 12.45 0.27 -13.87
N ALA A 86 12.87 -0.96 -13.62
CA ALA A 86 13.59 -1.33 -12.40
C ALA A 86 14.96 -0.64 -12.27
N ALA A 87 15.54 -0.16 -13.37
CA ALA A 87 16.77 0.61 -13.37
C ALA A 87 16.58 2.10 -13.03
N VAL A 88 15.33 2.59 -12.90
CA VAL A 88 15.00 3.98 -12.54
C VAL A 88 14.76 4.07 -11.03
N PRO A 89 15.66 4.68 -10.23
CA PRO A 89 15.59 4.67 -8.76
C PRO A 89 14.33 5.30 -8.18
N GLU A 90 13.73 6.25 -8.89
CA GLU A 90 12.51 6.96 -8.51
C GLU A 90 11.24 6.09 -8.65
N ILE A 91 11.32 4.98 -9.38
CA ILE A 91 10.23 4.00 -9.50
C ILE A 91 10.37 2.98 -8.37
N ILE A 92 9.52 3.09 -7.38
CA ILE A 92 9.60 2.26 -6.17
C ILE A 92 8.71 1.01 -6.22
N GLU A 93 7.73 0.97 -7.14
CA GLU A 93 6.88 -0.21 -7.39
C GLU A 93 6.40 -0.18 -8.85
N ALA A 94 6.24 -1.35 -9.45
CA ALA A 94 5.63 -1.53 -10.77
C ALA A 94 4.76 -2.80 -10.78
N PHE A 95 3.59 -2.72 -11.42
CA PHE A 95 2.62 -3.81 -11.51
C PHE A 95 2.11 -3.92 -12.94
N SER A 96 1.96 -5.13 -13.44
CA SER A 96 1.12 -5.36 -14.61
C SER A 96 -0.33 -5.24 -14.21
N ILE A 97 -1.11 -4.50 -14.98
CA ILE A 97 -2.52 -4.22 -14.70
C ILE A 97 -3.42 -4.57 -15.88
N THR A 98 -4.70 -4.73 -15.60
CA THR A 98 -5.75 -4.80 -16.62
C THR A 98 -6.46 -3.46 -16.72
N GLY A 99 -6.91 -3.05 -17.91
CA GLY A 99 -7.69 -1.82 -18.12
C GLY A 99 -6.92 -0.72 -18.84
N GLY A 100 -6.75 0.44 -18.20
CA GLY A 100 -6.24 1.65 -18.86
C GLY A 100 -4.72 1.75 -19.01
N GLY A 101 -4.05 0.65 -19.33
CA GLY A 101 -2.60 0.54 -19.54
C GLY A 101 -2.14 -0.89 -19.28
N ASP A 102 -0.89 -1.18 -19.57
CA ASP A 102 -0.26 -2.48 -19.36
C ASP A 102 0.48 -2.54 -18.02
N LEU A 103 1.08 -1.40 -17.62
CA LEU A 103 1.81 -1.26 -16.36
C LEU A 103 1.29 -0.07 -15.55
N LEU A 104 1.31 -0.20 -14.23
CA LEU A 104 1.12 0.87 -13.26
C LEU A 104 2.37 0.96 -12.40
N THR A 105 2.99 2.13 -12.35
CA THR A 105 4.16 2.38 -11.53
C THR A 105 3.86 3.38 -10.42
N ARG A 106 4.56 3.22 -9.30
CA ARG A 106 4.59 4.17 -8.20
C ARG A 106 5.91 4.90 -8.23
N VAL A 107 5.85 6.18 -8.51
CA VAL A 107 7.01 7.07 -8.73
C VAL A 107 7.09 8.07 -7.60
N VAL A 108 8.31 8.33 -7.11
CA VAL A 108 8.58 9.37 -6.13
C VAL A 108 9.54 10.40 -6.71
N ALA A 109 9.36 11.68 -6.35
CA ALA A 109 10.21 12.75 -6.84
C ALA A 109 10.43 13.84 -5.77
N ARG A 110 11.48 14.63 -5.94
CA ARG A 110 11.82 15.75 -5.05
C ARG A 110 10.82 16.90 -5.16
N ASP A 111 10.41 17.15 -6.40
CA ASP A 111 9.47 18.21 -6.79
C ASP A 111 8.84 17.89 -8.15
N ASN A 112 8.01 18.78 -8.67
CA ASN A 112 7.32 18.56 -9.95
C ASN A 112 8.27 18.59 -11.15
N ALA A 113 9.34 19.39 -11.12
CA ALA A 113 10.32 19.42 -12.20
C ALA A 113 11.09 18.08 -12.27
N HIS A 114 11.50 17.56 -11.12
CA HIS A 114 12.11 16.23 -11.05
C HIS A 114 11.15 15.11 -11.48
N LEU A 115 9.85 15.23 -11.15
CA LEU A 115 8.84 14.28 -11.63
C LEU A 115 8.77 14.29 -13.15
N GLU A 116 8.77 15.47 -13.77
CA GLU A 116 8.79 15.61 -15.23
C GLU A 116 10.03 14.95 -15.85
N ASP A 117 11.22 15.16 -15.29
CA ASP A 117 12.45 14.49 -15.72
C ASP A 117 12.34 12.97 -15.68
N VAL A 118 11.75 12.42 -14.58
CA VAL A 118 11.54 10.96 -14.45
C VAL A 118 10.55 10.45 -15.49
N ILE A 119 9.46 11.19 -15.74
CA ILE A 119 8.46 10.82 -16.75
C ILE A 119 9.11 10.83 -18.14
N GLN A 120 9.94 11.81 -18.47
CA GLN A 120 10.65 11.87 -19.75
C GLN A 120 11.60 10.68 -19.94
N LYS A 121 12.30 10.25 -18.87
CA LYS A 121 13.09 9.01 -18.91
C LYS A 121 12.21 7.80 -19.24
N VAL A 122 11.05 7.67 -18.60
CA VAL A 122 10.12 6.55 -18.85
C VAL A 122 9.58 6.59 -20.28
N ILE A 123 9.18 7.75 -20.78
CA ILE A 123 8.68 7.90 -22.16
C ILE A 123 9.74 7.53 -23.20
N SER A 124 11.01 7.77 -22.90
CA SER A 124 12.12 7.46 -23.80
C SER A 124 12.53 5.97 -23.82
N LEU A 125 11.95 5.13 -22.94
CA LEU A 125 12.25 3.70 -22.93
C LEU A 125 11.71 3.00 -24.20
N PRO A 126 12.52 2.15 -24.85
CA PRO A 126 12.06 1.37 -25.98
C PRO A 126 10.84 0.50 -25.59
N GLY A 127 9.81 0.51 -26.44
CA GLY A 127 8.58 -0.25 -26.19
C GLY A 127 7.50 0.52 -25.44
N VAL A 128 7.78 1.67 -24.83
CA VAL A 128 6.76 2.56 -24.25
C VAL A 128 6.04 3.32 -25.36
N VAL A 129 4.72 3.19 -25.39
CA VAL A 129 3.85 3.86 -26.39
C VAL A 129 3.27 5.15 -25.82
N ARG A 130 2.81 5.10 -24.56
CA ARG A 130 2.10 6.22 -23.93
C ARG A 130 2.19 6.11 -22.42
N THR A 131 2.16 7.27 -21.75
CA THR A 131 2.07 7.39 -20.31
C THR A 131 0.92 8.29 -19.90
N ARG A 132 0.30 8.00 -18.75
CA ARG A 132 -0.65 8.86 -18.07
C ARG A 132 -0.25 8.97 -16.61
N THR A 133 0.03 10.18 -16.15
CA THR A 133 0.52 10.45 -14.79
C THR A 133 -0.58 11.06 -13.94
N GLU A 134 -0.72 10.53 -12.72
CA GLU A 134 -1.64 11.01 -11.70
C GLU A 134 -0.84 11.33 -10.44
N VAL A 135 -0.78 12.61 -10.04
CA VAL A 135 -0.07 13.02 -8.83
C VAL A 135 -0.96 12.82 -7.60
N ALA A 136 -0.46 12.11 -6.60
CA ALA A 136 -1.16 11.91 -5.34
C ALA A 136 -1.14 13.19 -4.51
N LEU A 137 -2.31 13.81 -4.31
CA LEU A 137 -2.43 15.03 -3.51
C LEU A 137 -2.29 14.77 -2.01
N ARG A 138 -2.78 13.62 -1.53
CA ARG A 138 -2.76 13.23 -0.13
C ARG A 138 -2.96 11.73 0.03
N GLU A 139 -2.14 11.10 0.85
CA GLU A 139 -2.42 9.75 1.32
C GLU A 139 -3.60 9.77 2.30
N ARG A 140 -4.69 9.08 1.96
CA ARG A 140 -5.90 8.99 2.79
C ARG A 140 -5.88 7.81 3.73
N VAL A 141 -5.29 6.71 3.29
CA VAL A 141 -5.10 5.50 4.07
C VAL A 141 -3.65 5.06 3.87
N PRO A 142 -2.80 5.14 4.91
CA PRO A 142 -1.44 4.65 4.82
C PRO A 142 -1.43 3.12 4.63
N ARG A 143 -0.36 2.60 4.02
CA ARG A 143 -0.20 1.16 3.87
C ARG A 143 -0.25 0.48 5.24
N ARG A 144 -1.25 -0.38 5.43
CA ARG A 144 -1.49 -1.08 6.68
C ARG A 144 -2.03 -2.49 6.41
N LEU A 145 -1.54 -3.47 7.15
CA LEU A 145 -1.99 -4.86 7.04
C LEU A 145 -2.71 -5.34 8.30
N LEU A 146 -2.56 -4.63 9.42
CA LEU A 146 -3.16 -5.03 10.70
C LEU A 146 -4.68 -5.25 10.62
N PRO A 147 -5.49 -4.35 10.04
CA PRO A 147 -6.93 -4.58 9.92
C PRO A 147 -7.31 -5.81 9.09
N LEU A 148 -6.48 -6.15 8.07
CA LEU A 148 -6.67 -7.36 7.26
C LEU A 148 -6.36 -8.61 8.09
N VAL A 149 -5.24 -8.63 8.83
CA VAL A 149 -4.87 -9.74 9.72
C VAL A 149 -5.95 -9.98 10.76
N GLU A 150 -6.48 -8.93 11.40
CA GLU A 150 -7.58 -9.03 12.37
C GLU A 150 -8.88 -9.58 11.75
N SER A 151 -9.17 -9.18 10.49
CA SER A 151 -10.36 -9.68 9.80
C SER A 151 -10.27 -11.18 9.48
N ILE A 152 -9.07 -11.65 9.10
CA ILE A 152 -8.77 -13.06 8.86
C ILE A 152 -8.94 -13.86 10.18
N GLY A 153 -8.41 -13.32 11.29
CA GLY A 153 -8.53 -13.95 12.60
C GLY A 153 -9.98 -14.10 13.05
N ARG A 154 -10.82 -13.07 12.88
CA ARG A 154 -12.27 -13.14 13.18
C ARG A 154 -12.99 -14.18 12.32
N ALA A 155 -12.68 -14.23 11.03
CA ALA A 155 -13.26 -15.21 10.12
C ALA A 155 -12.87 -16.64 10.51
N ALA A 156 -11.62 -16.87 10.93
CA ALA A 156 -11.14 -18.17 11.42
C ALA A 156 -11.80 -18.58 12.74
N ALA A 157 -12.18 -17.62 13.60
CA ALA A 157 -12.93 -17.85 14.83
C ALA A 157 -14.46 -18.05 14.61
N GLY A 158 -14.94 -17.99 13.35
CA GLY A 158 -16.38 -18.17 13.03
C GLY A 158 -17.24 -16.92 13.28
N GLU A 159 -16.65 -15.77 13.58
CA GLU A 159 -17.36 -14.51 13.75
C GLU A 159 -17.72 -13.89 12.39
N ARG A 160 -19.02 -13.66 12.16
CA ARG A 160 -19.46 -12.94 10.96
C ARG A 160 -18.99 -11.48 11.02
N PRO A 161 -18.53 -10.90 9.90
CA PRO A 161 -18.19 -9.49 9.86
C PRO A 161 -19.42 -8.64 10.22
N SER A 162 -19.29 -7.80 11.25
CA SER A 162 -20.29 -6.79 11.56
C SER A 162 -20.31 -5.79 10.38
N THR A 163 -21.38 -5.79 9.62
CA THR A 163 -21.62 -4.79 8.58
C THR A 163 -21.65 -3.41 9.27
N PRO A 164 -20.84 -2.43 8.86
CA PRO A 164 -20.99 -1.06 9.36
C PRO A 164 -22.40 -0.60 9.08
N GLY A 165 -23.13 -0.20 10.11
CA GLY A 165 -24.47 0.36 9.97
C GLY A 165 -24.48 1.52 8.97
N PRO A 166 -25.61 1.82 8.29
CA PRO A 166 -25.71 2.91 7.36
C PRO A 166 -25.29 4.22 8.05
N ARG A 167 -24.42 4.97 7.39
CA ARG A 167 -24.04 6.31 7.87
C ARG A 167 -25.31 7.11 8.15
N PRO A 168 -25.41 7.82 9.29
CA PRO A 168 -26.51 8.73 9.50
C PRO A 168 -26.54 9.76 8.34
N ALA A 169 -27.73 9.97 7.80
CA ALA A 169 -27.95 10.94 6.73
C ALA A 169 -27.41 12.31 7.16
N PRO A 170 -26.76 13.07 6.26
CA PRO A 170 -26.32 14.42 6.58
C PRO A 170 -27.56 15.23 6.98
N GLY A 171 -27.48 15.87 8.16
CA GLY A 171 -28.54 16.73 8.66
C GLY A 171 -28.88 17.83 7.66
N PRO A 172 -30.12 18.39 7.73
CA PRO A 172 -30.55 19.41 6.80
C PRO A 172 -29.61 20.63 6.86
N ARG A 173 -29.18 21.10 5.69
CA ARG A 173 -28.37 22.32 5.58
C ARG A 173 -29.16 23.48 6.21
N PRO A 174 -28.52 24.36 7.03
CA PRO A 174 -29.19 25.56 7.50
C PRO A 174 -29.63 26.40 6.29
N ALA A 175 -30.90 26.84 6.33
CA ALA A 175 -31.48 27.69 5.31
C ALA A 175 -30.64 28.98 5.20
N SER A 176 -30.18 29.28 3.98
CA SER A 176 -29.53 30.56 3.68
C SER A 176 -30.52 31.68 3.94
N GLY A 177 -30.26 32.50 4.95
CA GLY A 177 -31.04 33.70 5.26
C GLY A 177 -31.05 34.69 4.09
N PRO A 178 -32.07 35.54 3.99
CA PRO A 178 -32.24 36.47 2.89
C PRO A 178 -31.09 37.50 2.87
N ARG A 179 -30.53 37.74 1.68
CA ARG A 179 -29.57 38.81 1.41
C ARG A 179 -30.20 40.16 1.76
N PRO A 180 -29.51 41.06 2.47
CA PRO A 180 -29.97 42.43 2.63
C PRO A 180 -29.96 43.13 1.26
N ALA A 181 -31.07 43.79 0.93
CA ALA A 181 -31.22 44.62 -0.24
C ALA A 181 -30.26 45.81 -0.15
N SER A 182 -29.40 46.01 -1.13
CA SER A 182 -28.65 47.23 -1.34
C SER A 182 -29.60 48.32 -1.80
N GLY A 183 -29.90 49.24 -0.93
CA GLY A 183 -30.58 50.47 -1.26
C GLY A 183 -29.60 51.64 -1.41
N GLY A 184 -29.84 52.51 -2.38
CA GLY A 184 -29.33 53.85 -2.45
C GLY A 184 -28.13 54.07 -3.35
#